data_e9461cd8fb5d7de2100bbf4e34522de6
#
_entry.id   e9461cd8fb5d7de2100bbf4e34522de6
#
_cell.length_a   1.000
_cell.length_b   1.000
_cell.length_c   1.000
_cell.angle_alpha   90.00
_cell.angle_beta   90.00
_cell.angle_gamma   90.00
#
_symmetry.space_group_name_H-M   'P 1'
#
loop_
_entity.id
_entity.type
_entity.pdbx_description
1 polymer ?
#
loop_
_entity_poly.entity_id
_entity_poly.type
_entity_poly.pdbx_seq_one_letter_code
_entity_poly.pdbx_strand_id
1 'polypeptide(L)'
;MIRISLVIPTHNRAAQLVAALESVVRQDLPRDEWECVVVSNNSTDDTEARFAAFAAAHPGCGLRLVAEEGPGVSYARNRGLREAQAPLVAFIDDDERVNEGFLRAYLEFFETRPGAVVAGGRIVAEYPAGRPAWMSKYVEMPIANPMDFGERVLSLIHISEP
;
A
#
# COMPACT_ATOMS: atom_id res chain seq x y z
N MET A 1 -13.02 -13.92 -8.86
CA MET A 1 -12.66 -12.79 -9.78
C MET A 1 -11.98 -11.72 -8.95
N ILE A 2 -10.81 -11.24 -9.38
CA ILE A 2 -10.05 -10.21 -8.64
C ILE A 2 -10.83 -8.88 -8.69
N ARG A 3 -11.07 -8.28 -7.52
CA ARG A 3 -11.88 -7.07 -7.32
C ARG A 3 -11.02 -5.86 -6.96
N ILE A 4 -9.86 -6.12 -6.32
CA ILE A 4 -8.91 -5.08 -5.93
C ILE A 4 -7.48 -5.57 -6.12
N SER A 5 -6.62 -4.75 -6.75
CA SER A 5 -5.17 -4.97 -6.87
C SER A 5 -4.44 -4.05 -5.89
N LEU A 6 -3.63 -4.62 -5.01
CA LEU A 6 -2.73 -3.85 -4.15
C LEU A 6 -1.38 -3.72 -4.85
N VAL A 7 -0.86 -2.51 -4.97
CA VAL A 7 0.43 -2.22 -5.61
C VAL A 7 1.42 -1.70 -4.56
N ILE A 8 2.60 -2.31 -4.51
CA ILE A 8 3.69 -1.93 -3.61
C ILE A 8 4.94 -1.61 -4.43
N PRO A 9 5.28 -0.33 -4.67
CA PRO A 9 6.56 0.04 -5.23
C PRO A 9 7.67 -0.18 -4.21
N THR A 10 8.82 -0.69 -4.63
CA THR A 10 9.98 -0.89 -3.75
C THR A 10 11.30 -0.64 -4.48
N HIS A 11 12.31 -0.18 -3.73
CA HIS A 11 13.68 0.01 -4.22
C HIS A 11 14.68 -0.20 -3.08
N ASN A 12 15.47 -1.29 -3.13
CA ASN A 12 16.52 -1.59 -2.14
C ASN A 12 16.01 -1.58 -0.67
N ARG A 13 14.85 -2.17 -0.40
CA ARG A 13 14.19 -2.20 0.93
C ARG A 13 13.64 -3.58 1.27
N ALA A 14 14.46 -4.61 1.06
CA ALA A 14 14.05 -6.00 1.21
C ALA A 14 13.40 -6.35 2.57
N ALA A 15 13.95 -5.81 3.68
CA ALA A 15 13.42 -6.09 5.02
C ALA A 15 12.07 -5.39 5.27
N GLN A 16 11.92 -4.15 4.84
CA GLN A 16 10.68 -3.38 4.95
C GLN A 16 9.57 -4.02 4.11
N LEU A 17 9.89 -4.37 2.85
CA LEU A 17 8.96 -5.06 1.97
C LEU A 17 8.42 -6.35 2.61
N VAL A 18 9.28 -7.19 3.18
CA VAL A 18 8.82 -8.43 3.85
C VAL A 18 7.87 -8.10 5.00
N ALA A 19 8.19 -7.11 5.83
CA ALA A 19 7.30 -6.68 6.93
C ALA A 19 5.95 -6.13 6.43
N ALA A 20 5.93 -5.39 5.31
CA ALA A 20 4.70 -4.96 4.67
C ALA A 20 3.88 -6.17 4.17
N LEU A 21 4.52 -7.11 3.46
CA LEU A 21 3.87 -8.31 2.94
C LEU A 21 3.28 -9.21 4.04
N GLU A 22 3.93 -9.29 5.21
CA GLU A 22 3.37 -9.99 6.39
C GLU A 22 2.01 -9.42 6.82
N SER A 23 1.80 -8.12 6.66
CA SER A 23 0.49 -7.48 6.94
C SER A 23 -0.51 -7.73 5.80
N VAL A 24 -0.04 -7.78 4.56
CA VAL A 24 -0.87 -7.99 3.37
C VAL A 24 -1.45 -9.41 3.33
N VAL A 25 -0.67 -10.42 3.66
CA VAL A 25 -1.18 -11.81 3.61
C VAL A 25 -2.23 -12.13 4.68
N ARG A 26 -2.42 -11.22 5.65
CA ARG A 26 -3.47 -11.33 6.68
C ARG A 26 -4.80 -10.69 6.31
N GLN A 27 -4.93 -10.17 5.07
CA GLN A 27 -6.20 -9.57 4.64
C GLN A 27 -7.36 -10.57 4.76
N ASP A 28 -8.50 -10.09 5.26
CA ASP A 28 -9.70 -10.87 5.57
C ASP A 28 -10.65 -11.06 4.37
N LEU A 29 -10.17 -10.75 3.16
CA LEU A 29 -10.86 -11.03 1.91
C LEU A 29 -10.55 -12.45 1.38
N PRO A 30 -11.48 -13.10 0.65
CA PRO A 30 -11.19 -14.32 -0.09
C PRO A 30 -9.97 -14.17 -1.01
N ARG A 31 -9.11 -15.18 -1.04
CA ARG A 31 -7.82 -15.13 -1.77
C ARG A 31 -7.96 -14.92 -3.27
N ASP A 32 -9.07 -15.26 -3.86
CA ASP A 32 -9.38 -15.10 -5.28
C ASP A 32 -10.02 -13.73 -5.62
N GLU A 33 -10.25 -12.87 -4.60
CA GLU A 33 -10.83 -11.54 -4.79
C GLU A 33 -9.79 -10.41 -4.83
N TRP A 34 -8.53 -10.67 -4.48
CA TRP A 34 -7.47 -9.69 -4.50
C TRP A 34 -6.13 -10.24 -4.98
N GLU A 35 -5.26 -9.36 -5.42
CA GLU A 35 -3.87 -9.64 -5.73
C GLU A 35 -2.95 -8.57 -5.12
N CYS A 36 -1.66 -8.91 -4.98
CA CYS A 36 -0.63 -7.95 -4.63
C CYS A 36 0.48 -7.95 -5.68
N VAL A 37 0.70 -6.80 -6.29
CA VAL A 37 1.72 -6.55 -7.29
C VAL A 37 2.85 -5.75 -6.67
N VAL A 38 3.96 -6.40 -6.39
CA VAL A 38 5.19 -5.72 -5.97
C VAL A 38 5.95 -5.27 -7.21
N VAL A 39 6.31 -3.99 -7.26
CA VAL A 39 7.10 -3.44 -8.35
C VAL A 39 8.51 -3.15 -7.87
N SER A 40 9.48 -3.97 -8.28
CA SER A 40 10.90 -3.78 -8.00
C SER A 40 11.45 -2.74 -8.98
N ASN A 41 11.70 -1.52 -8.46
CA ASN A 41 12.20 -0.42 -9.26
C ASN A 41 13.73 -0.32 -9.17
N ASN A 42 14.43 -1.03 -10.04
CA ASN A 42 15.89 -1.08 -10.07
C ASN A 42 16.52 -1.52 -8.73
N SER A 43 15.94 -2.47 -8.02
CA SER A 43 16.57 -3.01 -6.81
C SER A 43 17.84 -3.79 -7.17
N THR A 44 18.88 -3.58 -6.39
CA THR A 44 20.20 -4.22 -6.52
C THR A 44 20.61 -5.02 -5.29
N ASP A 45 19.78 -4.97 -4.24
CA ASP A 45 19.90 -5.75 -3.01
C ASP A 45 19.19 -7.12 -3.15
N ASP A 46 18.95 -7.80 -2.03
CA ASP A 46 18.26 -9.10 -1.99
C ASP A 46 16.71 -9.00 -2.02
N THR A 47 16.13 -7.85 -2.41
CA THR A 47 14.69 -7.61 -2.45
C THR A 47 13.94 -8.68 -3.24
N GLU A 48 14.37 -9.00 -4.46
CA GLU A 48 13.68 -9.96 -5.32
C GLU A 48 13.80 -11.39 -4.77
N ALA A 49 14.97 -11.75 -4.25
CA ALA A 49 15.20 -13.08 -3.64
C ALA A 49 14.34 -13.27 -2.39
N ARG A 50 14.24 -12.25 -1.52
CA ARG A 50 13.38 -12.31 -0.33
C ARG A 50 11.90 -12.34 -0.70
N PHE A 51 11.49 -11.57 -1.69
CA PHE A 51 10.11 -11.66 -2.19
C PHE A 51 9.80 -13.08 -2.68
N ALA A 52 10.69 -13.69 -3.49
CA ALA A 52 10.48 -15.03 -4.03
C ALA A 52 10.35 -16.07 -2.90
N ALA A 53 11.22 -16.01 -1.88
CA ALA A 53 11.14 -16.86 -0.70
C ALA A 53 9.82 -16.66 0.07
N PHE A 54 9.40 -15.40 0.26
CA PHE A 54 8.15 -15.06 0.93
C PHE A 54 6.92 -15.59 0.16
N ALA A 55 6.87 -15.37 -1.15
CA ALA A 55 5.76 -15.83 -1.99
C ALA A 55 5.66 -17.36 -2.01
N ALA A 56 6.80 -18.06 -2.04
CA ALA A 56 6.85 -19.53 -1.95
C ALA A 56 6.31 -20.06 -0.61
N ALA A 57 6.50 -19.33 0.48
CA ALA A 57 5.96 -19.65 1.81
C ALA A 57 4.46 -19.35 1.95
N HIS A 58 3.88 -18.53 1.05
CA HIS A 58 2.48 -18.12 1.09
C HIS A 58 1.75 -18.46 -0.23
N PRO A 59 1.67 -19.73 -0.62
CA PRO A 59 1.03 -20.12 -1.87
C PRO A 59 -0.46 -19.74 -1.86
N GLY A 60 -0.96 -19.26 -3.00
CA GLY A 60 -2.36 -18.87 -3.16
C GLY A 60 -2.70 -17.46 -2.67
N CYS A 61 -1.73 -16.65 -2.20
CA CYS A 61 -1.96 -15.26 -1.78
C CYS A 61 -1.95 -14.25 -2.95
N GLY A 62 -1.93 -14.69 -4.21
CA GLY A 62 -1.97 -13.78 -5.36
C GLY A 62 -0.79 -12.79 -5.41
N LEU A 63 0.37 -13.16 -4.82
CA LEU A 63 1.56 -12.32 -4.80
C LEU A 63 2.34 -12.48 -6.09
N ARG A 64 2.68 -11.38 -6.74
CA ARG A 64 3.57 -11.37 -7.90
C ARG A 64 4.51 -10.16 -7.88
N LEU A 65 5.71 -10.33 -8.45
CA LEU A 65 6.70 -9.29 -8.57
C LEU A 65 6.94 -8.98 -10.05
N VAL A 66 7.05 -7.71 -10.37
CA VAL A 66 7.43 -7.21 -11.69
C VAL A 66 8.56 -6.20 -11.55
N ALA A 67 9.46 -6.18 -12.54
CA ALA A 67 10.55 -5.20 -12.59
C ALA A 67 10.12 -3.94 -13.35
N GLU A 68 10.64 -2.79 -12.93
CA GLU A 68 10.52 -1.51 -13.63
C GLU A 68 11.89 -0.87 -13.73
N GLU A 69 12.34 -0.60 -14.96
CA GLU A 69 13.65 -0.04 -15.27
C GLU A 69 13.69 1.49 -15.25
N GLY A 70 12.53 2.16 -15.44
CA GLY A 70 12.40 3.60 -15.34
C GLY A 70 12.64 4.05 -13.90
N PRO A 71 13.63 4.93 -13.61
CA PRO A 71 13.98 5.29 -12.24
C PRO A 71 12.93 6.18 -11.59
N GLY A 72 12.47 5.80 -10.41
CA GLY A 72 11.60 6.61 -9.56
C GLY A 72 10.22 6.01 -9.30
N VAL A 73 9.65 6.37 -8.15
CA VAL A 73 8.39 5.83 -7.62
C VAL A 73 7.20 5.99 -8.57
N SER A 74 7.17 7.07 -9.36
CA SER A 74 6.09 7.30 -10.34
C SER A 74 6.11 6.27 -11.47
N TYR A 75 7.29 5.85 -11.94
CA TYR A 75 7.43 4.77 -12.91
C TYR A 75 6.93 3.45 -12.32
N ALA A 76 7.34 3.15 -11.09
CA ALA A 76 6.92 1.95 -10.39
C ALA A 76 5.39 1.92 -10.17
N ARG A 77 4.78 3.02 -9.73
CA ARG A 77 3.31 3.12 -9.57
C ARG A 77 2.58 2.97 -10.90
N ASN A 78 3.08 3.60 -11.97
CA ASN A 78 2.52 3.45 -13.31
C ASN A 78 2.66 2.02 -13.85
N ARG A 79 3.79 1.35 -13.55
CA ARG A 79 3.96 -0.07 -13.88
C ARG A 79 2.93 -0.91 -13.14
N GLY A 80 2.76 -0.71 -11.85
CA GLY A 80 1.75 -1.40 -11.04
C GLY A 80 0.33 -1.21 -11.57
N LEU A 81 -0.04 0.00 -12.00
CA LEU A 81 -1.33 0.27 -12.64
C LEU A 81 -1.53 -0.54 -13.92
N ARG A 82 -0.50 -0.66 -14.76
CA ARG A 82 -0.60 -1.45 -16.01
C ARG A 82 -0.69 -2.97 -15.76
N GLU A 83 -0.12 -3.42 -14.64
CA GLU A 83 -0.11 -4.83 -14.26
C GLU A 83 -1.36 -5.25 -13.47
N ALA A 84 -2.06 -4.29 -12.87
CA ALA A 84 -3.27 -4.55 -12.09
C ALA A 84 -4.35 -5.21 -12.93
N GLN A 85 -4.96 -6.29 -12.39
CA GLN A 85 -6.01 -7.06 -13.04
C GLN A 85 -7.41 -6.67 -12.55
N ALA A 86 -7.48 -5.93 -11.45
CA ALA A 86 -8.73 -5.50 -10.85
C ALA A 86 -9.17 -4.11 -11.35
N PRO A 87 -10.47 -3.79 -11.29
CA PRO A 87 -10.97 -2.45 -11.57
C PRO A 87 -10.60 -1.41 -10.50
N LEU A 88 -10.31 -1.86 -9.27
CA LEU A 88 -9.84 -1.00 -8.18
C LEU A 88 -8.37 -1.25 -7.90
N VAL A 89 -7.59 -0.18 -7.74
CA VAL A 89 -6.17 -0.28 -7.40
C VAL A 89 -5.90 0.50 -6.12
N ALA A 90 -5.34 -0.18 -5.13
CA ALA A 90 -4.82 0.42 -3.91
C ALA A 90 -3.29 0.51 -3.96
N PHE A 91 -2.73 1.54 -3.35
CA PHE A 91 -1.28 1.71 -3.19
C PHE A 91 -0.93 1.76 -1.71
N ILE A 92 0.15 1.09 -1.34
CA ILE A 92 0.87 1.31 -0.09
C ILE A 92 2.36 1.39 -0.40
N ASP A 93 3.12 2.07 0.44
CA ASP A 93 4.58 2.07 0.33
C ASP A 93 5.19 0.84 1.04
N ASP A 94 6.41 0.48 0.68
CA ASP A 94 7.09 -0.74 1.17
C ASP A 94 7.45 -0.71 2.65
N ASP A 95 7.31 0.43 3.31
CA ASP A 95 7.50 0.65 4.75
C ASP A 95 6.17 0.86 5.51
N GLU A 96 5.04 0.68 4.84
CA GLU A 96 3.70 0.75 5.45
C GLU A 96 3.19 -0.65 5.84
N ARG A 97 2.32 -0.69 6.84
CA ARG A 97 1.57 -1.87 7.26
C ARG A 97 0.08 -1.59 7.22
N VAL A 98 -0.68 -2.60 6.86
CA VAL A 98 -2.13 -2.50 6.74
C VAL A 98 -2.81 -3.43 7.75
N ASN A 99 -3.97 -3.03 8.26
CA ASN A 99 -4.79 -3.92 9.08
C ASN A 99 -5.50 -4.97 8.21
N GLU A 100 -6.04 -6.00 8.84
CA GLU A 100 -6.67 -7.13 8.14
C GLU A 100 -7.88 -6.73 7.30
N GLY A 101 -8.62 -5.69 7.68
CA GLY A 101 -9.78 -5.17 6.97
C GLY A 101 -9.48 -4.11 5.90
N PHE A 102 -8.22 -3.81 5.61
CA PHE A 102 -7.83 -2.70 4.73
C PHE A 102 -8.44 -2.79 3.33
N LEU A 103 -8.27 -3.90 2.64
CA LEU A 103 -8.81 -4.08 1.29
C LEU A 103 -10.33 -4.15 1.27
N ARG A 104 -10.94 -4.80 2.28
CA ARG A 104 -12.38 -4.87 2.43
C ARG A 104 -12.99 -3.48 2.59
N ALA A 105 -12.41 -2.63 3.43
CA ALA A 105 -12.91 -1.28 3.68
C ALA A 105 -12.94 -0.44 2.38
N TYR A 106 -11.94 -0.57 1.51
CA TYR A 106 -11.96 0.11 0.21
C TYR A 106 -13.03 -0.45 -0.72
N LEU A 107 -13.22 -1.76 -0.78
CA LEU A 107 -14.29 -2.35 -1.59
C LEU A 107 -15.67 -1.85 -1.14
N GLU A 108 -15.98 -1.91 0.15
CA GLU A 108 -17.23 -1.43 0.73
C GLU A 108 -17.42 0.08 0.51
N PHE A 109 -16.35 0.87 0.62
CA PHE A 109 -16.39 2.30 0.35
C PHE A 109 -16.83 2.60 -1.09
N PHE A 110 -16.19 1.98 -2.09
CA PHE A 110 -16.51 2.24 -3.50
C PHE A 110 -17.85 1.62 -3.91
N GLU A 111 -18.27 0.51 -3.33
CA GLU A 111 -19.62 -0.06 -3.54
C GLU A 111 -20.73 0.87 -3.06
N THR A 112 -20.52 1.51 -1.92
CA THR A 112 -21.51 2.42 -1.32
C THR A 112 -21.46 3.84 -1.89
N ARG A 113 -20.40 4.18 -2.64
CA ARG A 113 -20.16 5.51 -3.22
C ARG A 113 -19.72 5.43 -4.68
N PRO A 114 -20.62 5.07 -5.60
CA PRO A 114 -20.27 4.83 -7.02
C PRO A 114 -19.73 6.08 -7.74
N GLY A 115 -19.93 7.29 -7.20
CA GLY A 115 -19.34 8.52 -7.72
C GLY A 115 -17.93 8.82 -7.23
N ALA A 116 -17.41 8.06 -6.27
CA ALA A 116 -16.04 8.24 -5.79
C ALA A 116 -15.04 7.66 -6.80
N VAL A 117 -14.00 8.42 -7.11
CA VAL A 117 -12.92 8.00 -8.02
C VAL A 117 -11.59 7.78 -7.30
N VAL A 118 -11.43 8.35 -6.10
CA VAL A 118 -10.24 8.22 -5.25
C VAL A 118 -10.68 8.17 -3.79
N ALA A 119 -9.99 7.38 -2.99
CA ALA A 119 -10.14 7.33 -1.54
C ALA A 119 -8.77 7.23 -0.87
N GLY A 120 -8.61 7.89 0.27
CA GLY A 120 -7.43 7.77 1.13
C GLY A 120 -7.85 7.27 2.51
N GLY A 121 -7.04 6.39 3.10
CA GLY A 121 -7.24 5.88 4.45
C GLY A 121 -6.52 6.73 5.50
N ARG A 122 -6.80 6.44 6.78
CA ARG A 122 -6.08 6.99 7.91
C ARG A 122 -4.64 6.45 7.93
N ILE A 123 -3.68 7.35 8.08
CA ILE A 123 -2.26 7.02 8.26
C ILE A 123 -1.87 7.31 9.72
N VAL A 124 -1.28 6.32 10.38
CA VAL A 124 -0.81 6.43 11.77
C VAL A 124 0.68 6.13 11.79
N ALA A 125 1.46 7.04 12.36
CA ALA A 125 2.89 6.84 12.53
C ALA A 125 3.17 5.79 13.61
N GLU A 126 4.00 4.79 13.29
CA GLU A 126 4.49 3.80 14.24
C GLU A 126 5.90 4.16 14.71
N TYR A 127 6.15 4.03 15.99
CA TYR A 127 7.44 4.26 16.63
C TYR A 127 7.87 3.03 17.42
N PRO A 128 8.50 2.01 16.80
CA PRO A 128 8.86 0.77 17.46
C PRO A 128 9.77 0.94 18.69
N ALA A 129 10.63 1.97 18.67
CA ALA A 129 11.50 2.34 19.78
C ALA A 129 10.91 3.45 20.68
N GLY A 130 9.63 3.77 20.53
CA GLY A 130 8.96 4.89 21.19
C GLY A 130 9.16 6.20 20.43
N ARG A 131 8.18 7.10 20.55
CA ARG A 131 8.23 8.42 19.91
C ARG A 131 9.36 9.26 20.51
N PRO A 132 10.29 9.80 19.68
CA PRO A 132 11.38 10.63 20.19
C PRO A 132 10.89 11.87 20.93
N ALA A 133 11.48 12.18 22.08
CA ALA A 133 11.05 13.33 22.90
C ALA A 133 11.16 14.69 22.19
N TRP A 134 12.08 14.81 21.23
CA TRP A 134 12.27 16.02 20.41
C TRP A 134 11.24 16.18 19.29
N MET A 135 10.50 15.11 18.95
CA MET A 135 9.55 15.11 17.82
C MET A 135 8.24 15.80 18.22
N SER A 136 8.10 17.06 17.85
CA SER A 136 6.80 17.76 17.96
C SER A 136 5.86 17.33 16.82
N LYS A 137 4.56 17.61 16.96
CA LYS A 137 3.57 17.38 15.90
C LYS A 137 3.91 18.12 14.58
N TYR A 138 4.59 19.25 14.66
CA TYR A 138 4.99 20.04 13.48
C TYR A 138 6.16 19.41 12.73
N VAL A 139 7.00 18.65 13.40
CA VAL A 139 8.09 17.88 12.79
C VAL A 139 7.58 16.54 12.27
N GLU A 140 6.63 15.93 12.99
CA GLU A 140 6.02 14.66 12.61
C GLU A 140 5.22 14.75 11.30
N MET A 141 4.44 15.82 11.13
CA MET A 141 3.59 16.02 9.95
C MET A 141 4.33 15.88 8.61
N PRO A 142 5.46 16.56 8.36
CA PRO A 142 6.18 16.43 7.09
C PRO A 142 6.94 15.10 6.94
N ILE A 143 7.20 14.37 8.02
CA ILE A 143 7.97 13.12 8.00
C ILE A 143 7.04 11.91 7.85
N ALA A 144 6.05 11.79 8.72
CA ALA A 144 5.15 10.64 8.79
C ALA A 144 3.79 10.92 8.13
N ASN A 145 3.51 12.18 7.78
CA ASN A 145 2.25 12.62 7.17
C ASN A 145 1.00 11.93 7.78
N PRO A 146 0.86 11.90 9.12
CA PRO A 146 -0.26 11.23 9.75
C PRO A 146 -1.55 11.94 9.35
N MET A 147 -2.44 11.20 8.67
CA MET A 147 -3.72 11.73 8.20
C MET A 147 -4.84 11.12 9.03
N ASP A 148 -5.45 11.92 9.88
CA ASP A 148 -6.61 11.54 10.66
C ASP A 148 -7.66 12.65 10.64
N PHE A 149 -8.69 12.46 9.86
CA PHE A 149 -9.84 13.37 9.76
C PHE A 149 -11.05 12.89 10.57
N GLY A 150 -10.84 11.93 11.49
CA GLY A 150 -11.89 11.27 12.25
C GLY A 150 -12.80 10.43 11.33
N GLU A 151 -14.10 10.37 11.66
CA GLU A 151 -15.09 9.62 10.88
C GLU A 151 -15.64 10.39 9.66
N ARG A 152 -15.12 11.59 9.40
CA ARG A 152 -15.61 12.45 8.30
C ARG A 152 -15.03 12.01 6.96
N VAL A 153 -15.88 11.74 5.99
CA VAL A 153 -15.47 11.61 4.60
C VAL A 153 -15.29 13.01 4.03
N LEU A 154 -14.05 13.35 3.67
CA LEU A 154 -13.73 14.63 3.05
C LEU A 154 -13.73 14.47 1.53
N SER A 155 -14.38 15.41 0.83
CA SER A 155 -14.22 15.57 -0.61
C SER A 155 -12.99 16.44 -0.89
N LEU A 156 -12.18 16.08 -1.89
CA LEU A 156 -11.06 16.92 -2.35
C LEU A 156 -11.52 18.32 -2.80
N ILE A 157 -12.76 18.47 -3.22
CA ILE A 157 -13.35 19.77 -3.57
C ILE A 157 -13.47 20.70 -2.37
N HIS A 158 -13.69 20.16 -1.16
CA HIS A 158 -13.77 20.95 0.07
C HIS A 158 -12.40 21.32 0.66
N ILE A 159 -11.31 20.75 0.15
CA ILE A 159 -9.93 21.08 0.56
C ILE A 159 -9.39 22.29 -0.20
N SER A 160 -9.95 22.59 -1.38
CA SER A 160 -9.51 23.67 -2.26
C SER A 160 -10.29 24.97 -2.12
N GLU A 161 -11.32 25.04 -1.29
CA GLU A 161 -12.03 26.28 -0.99
C GLU A 161 -11.36 26.98 0.21
N PRO A 162 -10.95 28.27 0.06
CA PRO A 162 -10.35 29.06 1.13
C PRO A 162 -11.32 29.40 2.27
#